data_16a6882ab7e3f0fd05392825454bcee1
#
_entry.id   16a6882ab7e3f0fd05392825454bcee1
#
_cell.length_a   1.000
_cell.length_b   1.000
_cell.length_c   1.000
_cell.angle_alpha   90.00
_cell.angle_beta   90.00
_cell.angle_gamma   90.00
#
_symmetry.space_group_name_H-M   'P 1'
#
loop_
_entity.id
_entity.type
_entity.pdbx_description
1 polymer ?
#
loop_
_entity_poly.entity_id
_entity_poly.type
_entity_poly.pdbx_seq_one_letter_code
_entity_poly.pdbx_strand_id
1 'polypeptide(L)'
;MLHIGIVACSTEGAALCYRTISLEGSQLLGRHNHPEVSLHSYPLARYMKHIERGDWAGVAELMISSAEKLARSGADFLICPDNTIHQAFDLIEHRSARPWLHIGREVACQAQRSEFKRLGVLGTRYLMEGPVHPEALKAAGIEHRIPGPEQRERINQIIFDELVNGQFLPRSLAYFIEVIRELKNQGCDAVVLGCTEIPLLVTPESSPLPTLDSTRLLAKAALRKAIEG
;
A
#
# COMPACT_ATOMS: atom_id res chain seq x y z
N MET A 1 -13.24 -20.88 -2.50
CA MET A 1 -12.49 -19.64 -2.20
C MET A 1 -11.20 -19.66 -2.96
N LEU A 2 -10.77 -18.52 -3.52
CA LEU A 2 -9.50 -18.41 -4.22
C LEU A 2 -8.33 -18.33 -3.25
N HIS A 3 -7.19 -18.88 -3.67
CA HIS A 3 -5.92 -18.83 -2.94
C HIS A 3 -5.18 -17.51 -3.22
N ILE A 4 -4.84 -16.75 -2.18
CA ILE A 4 -4.20 -15.44 -2.28
C ILE A 4 -2.67 -15.62 -2.24
N GLY A 5 -1.95 -15.05 -3.22
CA GLY A 5 -0.50 -14.95 -3.20
C GLY A 5 -0.03 -13.55 -2.79
N ILE A 6 0.76 -13.43 -1.73
CA ILE A 6 1.35 -12.16 -1.28
C ILE A 6 2.80 -12.06 -1.76
N VAL A 7 3.06 -11.17 -2.71
CA VAL A 7 4.42 -10.75 -3.09
C VAL A 7 4.88 -9.72 -2.08
N ALA A 8 5.71 -10.14 -1.12
CA ALA A 8 6.18 -9.30 -0.03
C ALA A 8 7.44 -8.53 -0.44
N CYS A 9 7.49 -7.25 -0.07
CA CYS A 9 8.66 -6.38 -0.18
C CYS A 9 9.13 -5.96 1.22
N SER A 10 8.29 -5.23 1.97
CA SER A 10 8.54 -4.90 3.37
C SER A 10 7.94 -5.95 4.31
N THR A 11 8.58 -6.15 5.47
CA THR A 11 8.11 -7.08 6.49
C THR A 11 6.76 -6.65 7.06
N GLU A 12 6.65 -5.39 7.48
CA GLU A 12 5.45 -4.85 8.13
C GLU A 12 4.25 -4.86 7.19
N GLY A 13 4.43 -4.45 5.92
CA GLY A 13 3.36 -4.48 4.93
C GLY A 13 2.80 -5.87 4.70
N ALA A 14 3.68 -6.85 4.54
CA ALA A 14 3.29 -8.23 4.33
C ALA A 14 2.59 -8.83 5.56
N ALA A 15 3.14 -8.60 6.75
CA ALA A 15 2.56 -9.08 8.00
C ALA A 15 1.18 -8.44 8.28
N LEU A 16 1.05 -7.13 8.10
CA LEU A 16 -0.22 -6.40 8.27
C LEU A 16 -1.27 -6.90 7.29
N CYS A 17 -0.89 -7.10 6.03
CA CYS A 17 -1.79 -7.60 4.99
C CYS A 17 -2.29 -9.01 5.32
N TYR A 18 -1.39 -9.95 5.60
CA TYR A 18 -1.74 -11.31 6.01
C TYR A 18 -2.64 -11.33 7.26
N ARG A 19 -2.25 -10.56 8.29
CA ARG A 19 -3.03 -10.44 9.52
C ARG A 19 -4.44 -9.91 9.26
N THR A 20 -4.58 -8.89 8.40
CA THR A 20 -5.87 -8.30 8.05
C THR A 20 -6.76 -9.34 7.34
N ILE A 21 -6.22 -10.04 6.32
CA ILE A 21 -6.94 -11.09 5.61
C ILE A 21 -7.43 -12.18 6.58
N SER A 22 -6.56 -12.64 7.48
CA SER A 22 -6.87 -13.74 8.38
C SER A 22 -7.90 -13.35 9.45
N LEU A 23 -7.77 -12.16 10.06
CA LEU A 23 -8.68 -11.74 11.13
C LEU A 23 -10.06 -11.33 10.58
N GLU A 24 -10.10 -10.56 9.48
CA GLU A 24 -11.37 -10.18 8.87
C GLU A 24 -12.04 -11.37 8.17
N GLY A 25 -11.24 -12.29 7.60
CA GLY A 25 -11.73 -13.57 7.07
C GLY A 25 -12.48 -14.36 8.14
N SER A 26 -11.92 -14.45 9.35
CA SER A 26 -12.56 -15.11 10.48
C SER A 26 -13.88 -14.47 10.93
N GLN A 27 -14.01 -13.15 10.76
CA GLN A 27 -15.27 -12.43 11.04
C GLN A 27 -16.35 -12.73 9.99
N LEU A 28 -15.97 -12.86 8.71
CA LEU A 28 -16.88 -13.04 7.59
C LEU A 28 -17.26 -14.53 7.38
N LEU A 29 -16.31 -15.43 7.56
CA LEU A 29 -16.44 -16.86 7.20
C LEU A 29 -16.65 -17.77 8.41
N GLY A 30 -16.66 -17.19 9.61
CA GLY A 30 -16.76 -17.93 10.87
C GLY A 30 -15.39 -18.18 11.53
N ARG A 31 -15.45 -18.55 12.78
CA ARG A 31 -14.30 -18.70 13.67
C ARG A 31 -13.19 -19.55 13.06
N HIS A 32 -11.96 -19.01 13.05
CA HIS A 32 -10.73 -19.62 12.52
C HIS A 32 -10.71 -19.87 11.01
N ASN A 33 -11.63 -19.31 10.26
CA ASN A 33 -11.74 -19.52 8.82
C ASN A 33 -11.24 -18.28 8.05
N HIS A 34 -10.46 -18.49 7.00
CA HIS A 34 -10.00 -17.49 6.05
C HIS A 34 -9.54 -18.17 4.74
N PRO A 35 -9.43 -17.43 3.61
CA PRO A 35 -8.87 -17.99 2.38
C PRO A 35 -7.46 -18.53 2.58
N GLU A 36 -7.06 -19.50 1.76
CA GLU A 36 -5.66 -19.93 1.71
C GLU A 36 -4.76 -18.78 1.30
N VAL A 37 -3.60 -18.62 1.97
CA VAL A 37 -2.63 -17.55 1.71
C VAL A 37 -1.23 -18.12 1.63
N SER A 38 -0.55 -17.85 0.52
CA SER A 38 0.90 -18.05 0.38
C SER A 38 1.61 -16.70 0.36
N LEU A 39 2.76 -16.62 0.99
CA LEU A 39 3.60 -15.42 1.02
C LEU A 39 5.01 -15.77 0.56
N HIS A 40 5.55 -14.96 -0.35
CA HIS A 40 6.96 -15.04 -0.72
C HIS A 40 7.64 -13.70 -0.54
N SER A 41 8.75 -13.67 0.19
CA SER A 41 9.54 -12.47 0.46
C SER A 41 10.98 -12.63 0.00
N TYR A 42 11.47 -11.64 -0.74
CA TYR A 42 12.89 -11.36 -0.85
C TYR A 42 13.31 -10.33 0.22
N PRO A 43 14.57 -10.32 0.67
CA PRO A 43 15.06 -9.24 1.53
C PRO A 43 14.83 -7.87 0.89
N LEU A 44 14.30 -6.91 1.65
CA LEU A 44 14.05 -5.54 1.19
C LEU A 44 15.30 -4.91 0.53
N ALA A 45 16.48 -5.23 1.04
CA ALA A 45 17.75 -4.74 0.48
C ALA A 45 17.94 -5.10 -1.02
N ARG A 46 17.30 -6.17 -1.53
CA ARG A 46 17.34 -6.49 -2.96
C ARG A 46 16.51 -5.50 -3.78
N TYR A 47 15.33 -5.11 -3.29
CA TYR A 47 14.50 -4.09 -3.92
C TYR A 47 15.16 -2.72 -3.84
N MET A 48 15.72 -2.35 -2.67
CA MET A 48 16.36 -1.04 -2.47
C MET A 48 17.50 -0.78 -3.46
N LYS A 49 18.32 -1.79 -3.80
CA LYS A 49 19.38 -1.66 -4.82
C LYS A 49 18.88 -1.17 -6.18
N HIS A 50 17.66 -1.54 -6.56
CA HIS A 50 17.02 -1.11 -7.80
C HIS A 50 16.28 0.21 -7.61
N ILE A 51 15.52 0.36 -6.52
CA ILE A 51 14.73 1.57 -6.22
C ILE A 51 15.63 2.81 -6.17
N GLU A 52 16.74 2.76 -5.45
CA GLU A 52 17.69 3.88 -5.31
C GLU A 52 18.31 4.35 -6.64
N ARG A 53 18.33 3.45 -7.63
CA ARG A 53 18.86 3.73 -8.98
C ARG A 53 17.76 4.07 -10.00
N GLY A 54 16.49 4.01 -9.60
CA GLY A 54 15.35 4.11 -10.52
C GLY A 54 15.27 2.95 -11.51
N ASP A 55 15.87 1.80 -11.19
CA ASP A 55 15.84 0.61 -12.03
C ASP A 55 14.55 -0.18 -11.79
N TRP A 56 13.46 0.32 -12.36
CA TRP A 56 12.14 -0.32 -12.26
C TRP A 56 12.06 -1.65 -12.99
N ALA A 57 12.90 -1.87 -14.01
CA ALA A 57 13.01 -3.17 -14.65
C ALA A 57 13.57 -4.24 -13.69
N GLY A 58 14.60 -3.92 -12.91
CA GLY A 58 15.12 -4.80 -11.88
C GLY A 58 14.11 -5.08 -10.76
N VAL A 59 13.30 -4.08 -10.36
CA VAL A 59 12.17 -4.27 -9.44
C VAL A 59 11.16 -5.24 -10.02
N ALA A 60 10.78 -5.07 -11.30
CA ALA A 60 9.84 -5.94 -11.99
C ALA A 60 10.30 -7.40 -12.02
N GLU A 61 11.58 -7.66 -12.32
CA GLU A 61 12.13 -9.03 -12.31
C GLU A 61 12.03 -9.70 -10.93
N LEU A 62 12.24 -8.96 -9.83
CA LEU A 62 12.05 -9.50 -8.49
C LEU A 62 10.58 -9.82 -8.21
N MET A 63 9.66 -8.95 -8.64
CA MET A 63 8.22 -9.16 -8.48
C MET A 63 7.76 -10.37 -9.30
N ILE A 64 8.16 -10.50 -10.56
CA ILE A 64 7.84 -11.66 -11.43
C ILE A 64 8.37 -12.95 -10.83
N SER A 65 9.63 -12.96 -10.37
CA SER A 65 10.22 -14.15 -9.74
C SER A 65 9.46 -14.57 -8.47
N SER A 66 8.95 -13.62 -7.67
CA SER A 66 8.06 -13.92 -6.54
C SER A 66 6.71 -14.45 -7.00
N ALA A 67 6.12 -13.83 -8.03
CA ALA A 67 4.85 -14.21 -8.60
C ALA A 67 4.85 -15.66 -9.13
N GLU A 68 5.91 -16.06 -9.83
CA GLU A 68 6.08 -17.42 -10.34
C GLU A 68 6.15 -18.47 -9.21
N LYS A 69 6.82 -18.16 -8.11
CA LYS A 69 6.87 -19.06 -6.95
C LYS A 69 5.50 -19.23 -6.32
N LEU A 70 4.76 -18.13 -6.16
CA LEU A 70 3.42 -18.15 -5.63
C LEU A 70 2.44 -18.86 -6.56
N ALA A 71 2.56 -18.69 -7.88
CA ALA A 71 1.76 -19.43 -8.86
C ALA A 71 2.02 -20.93 -8.76
N ARG A 72 3.29 -21.36 -8.57
CA ARG A 72 3.62 -22.77 -8.33
C ARG A 72 3.13 -23.30 -6.98
N SER A 73 2.96 -22.43 -5.99
CA SER A 73 2.34 -22.78 -4.71
C SER A 73 0.81 -22.85 -4.76
N GLY A 74 0.20 -22.61 -5.94
CA GLY A 74 -1.24 -22.72 -6.13
C GLY A 74 -2.02 -21.40 -6.00
N ALA A 75 -1.35 -20.26 -5.85
CA ALA A 75 -2.05 -18.97 -5.78
C ALA A 75 -2.87 -18.70 -7.06
N ASP A 76 -4.12 -18.30 -6.89
CA ASP A 76 -5.04 -17.98 -7.99
C ASP A 76 -4.88 -16.54 -8.48
N PHE A 77 -4.54 -15.64 -7.57
CA PHE A 77 -4.23 -14.24 -7.86
C PHE A 77 -3.20 -13.68 -6.86
N LEU A 78 -2.66 -12.52 -7.20
CA LEU A 78 -1.53 -11.93 -6.49
C LEU A 78 -1.87 -10.53 -5.98
N ILE A 79 -1.26 -10.18 -4.84
CA ILE A 79 -1.25 -8.84 -4.28
C ILE A 79 0.16 -8.48 -3.82
N CYS A 80 0.46 -7.19 -3.81
CA CYS A 80 1.69 -6.67 -3.22
C CYS A 80 1.35 -5.52 -2.26
N PRO A 81 1.48 -5.70 -0.94
CA PRO A 81 1.20 -4.66 0.04
C PRO A 81 2.37 -3.68 0.22
N ASP A 82 2.96 -3.24 -0.89
CA ASP A 82 3.99 -2.22 -0.92
C ASP A 82 3.71 -1.23 -2.05
N ASN A 83 3.52 0.03 -1.70
CA ASN A 83 3.11 1.05 -2.67
C ASN A 83 4.23 1.40 -3.65
N THR A 84 5.47 1.55 -3.17
CA THR A 84 6.59 2.07 -3.97
C THR A 84 6.89 1.19 -5.17
N ILE A 85 6.94 -0.13 -4.99
CA ILE A 85 7.29 -1.06 -6.07
C ILE A 85 6.20 -1.24 -7.12
N HIS A 86 4.98 -0.73 -6.87
CA HIS A 86 3.94 -0.65 -7.89
C HIS A 86 4.31 0.31 -9.05
N GLN A 87 5.35 1.11 -8.95
CA GLN A 87 5.89 1.85 -10.10
C GLN A 87 6.40 0.91 -11.22
N ALA A 88 6.72 -0.35 -10.89
CA ALA A 88 7.09 -1.36 -11.87
C ALA A 88 5.88 -2.15 -12.42
N PHE A 89 4.63 -1.78 -12.05
CA PHE A 89 3.46 -2.61 -12.28
C PHE A 89 3.17 -2.85 -13.76
N ASP A 90 3.28 -1.85 -14.60
CA ASP A 90 3.06 -1.98 -16.05
C ASP A 90 4.04 -2.96 -16.71
N LEU A 91 5.24 -3.12 -16.13
CA LEU A 91 6.24 -4.07 -16.62
C LEU A 91 5.92 -5.52 -16.23
N ILE A 92 5.00 -5.76 -15.30
CA ILE A 92 4.67 -7.08 -14.79
C ILE A 92 3.26 -7.55 -15.13
N GLU A 93 2.29 -6.66 -15.28
CA GLU A 93 0.86 -7.00 -15.39
C GLU A 93 0.61 -8.01 -16.52
N HIS A 94 1.22 -7.80 -17.68
CA HIS A 94 1.08 -8.69 -18.85
C HIS A 94 2.05 -9.88 -18.90
N ARG A 95 3.03 -9.92 -17.99
CA ARG A 95 4.04 -10.99 -17.92
C ARG A 95 3.73 -12.01 -16.83
N SER A 96 2.88 -11.63 -15.90
CA SER A 96 2.54 -12.49 -14.75
C SER A 96 1.60 -13.64 -15.16
N ALA A 97 1.89 -14.85 -14.68
CA ALA A 97 1.04 -16.01 -14.89
C ALA A 97 -0.28 -15.96 -14.11
N ARG A 98 -0.43 -15.01 -13.19
CA ARG A 98 -1.62 -14.84 -12.36
C ARG A 98 -2.07 -13.38 -12.34
N PRO A 99 -3.38 -13.11 -12.28
CA PRO A 99 -3.89 -11.74 -12.20
C PRO A 99 -3.51 -11.09 -10.87
N TRP A 100 -3.44 -9.76 -10.87
CA TRP A 100 -3.11 -8.96 -9.70
C TRP A 100 -4.23 -8.03 -9.29
N LEU A 101 -4.28 -7.70 -7.98
CA LEU A 101 -4.92 -6.48 -7.51
C LEU A 101 -3.85 -5.39 -7.33
N HIS A 102 -4.16 -4.19 -7.80
CA HIS A 102 -3.24 -3.04 -7.76
C HIS A 102 -3.57 -2.12 -6.59
N ILE A 103 -2.61 -1.88 -5.70
CA ILE A 103 -2.83 -1.12 -4.45
C ILE A 103 -3.41 0.27 -4.67
N GLY A 104 -2.93 1.02 -5.66
CA GLY A 104 -3.46 2.36 -5.99
C GLY A 104 -4.88 2.30 -6.56
N ARG A 105 -5.22 1.28 -7.36
CA ARG A 105 -6.58 1.09 -7.89
C ARG A 105 -7.57 0.79 -6.77
N GLU A 106 -7.17 0.02 -5.74
CA GLU A 106 -8.04 -0.25 -4.58
C GLU A 106 -8.27 0.98 -3.72
N VAL A 107 -7.25 1.83 -3.54
CA VAL A 107 -7.41 3.14 -2.89
C VAL A 107 -8.38 4.02 -3.67
N ALA A 108 -8.21 4.12 -4.98
CA ALA A 108 -9.09 4.93 -5.84
C ALA A 108 -10.55 4.42 -5.82
N CYS A 109 -10.74 3.10 -5.85
CA CYS A 109 -12.06 2.47 -5.75
C CYS A 109 -12.74 2.80 -4.41
N GLN A 110 -11.99 2.73 -3.29
CA GLN A 110 -12.53 3.10 -1.98
C GLN A 110 -12.85 4.60 -1.90
N ALA A 111 -12.00 5.45 -2.46
CA ALA A 111 -12.24 6.89 -2.50
C ALA A 111 -13.52 7.24 -3.29
N GLN A 112 -13.76 6.58 -4.42
CA GLN A 112 -15.01 6.73 -5.18
C GLN A 112 -16.24 6.30 -4.38
N ARG A 113 -16.16 5.14 -3.68
CA ARG A 113 -17.25 4.65 -2.82
C ARG A 113 -17.57 5.60 -1.67
N SER A 114 -16.56 6.31 -1.18
CA SER A 114 -16.68 7.30 -0.11
C SER A 114 -16.98 8.72 -0.64
N GLU A 115 -17.15 8.88 -1.96
CA GLU A 115 -17.42 10.13 -2.65
C GLU A 115 -16.34 11.22 -2.45
N PHE A 116 -15.11 10.84 -2.11
CA PHE A 116 -13.99 11.77 -1.98
C PHE A 116 -13.59 12.34 -3.34
N LYS A 117 -13.22 13.63 -3.38
CA LYS A 117 -12.90 14.37 -4.60
C LYS A 117 -11.42 14.72 -4.72
N ARG A 118 -10.76 14.93 -3.59
CA ARG A 118 -9.34 15.31 -3.57
C ARG A 118 -8.62 14.66 -2.39
N LEU A 119 -7.64 13.82 -2.68
CA LEU A 119 -6.88 13.10 -1.67
C LEU A 119 -5.51 13.76 -1.41
N GLY A 120 -5.13 13.88 -0.13
CA GLY A 120 -3.73 14.01 0.24
C GLY A 120 -3.02 12.66 0.11
N VAL A 121 -1.78 12.61 -0.37
CA VAL A 121 -1.00 11.37 -0.44
C VAL A 121 0.25 11.49 0.41
N LEU A 122 0.38 10.62 1.42
CA LEU A 122 1.54 10.52 2.31
C LEU A 122 2.22 9.15 2.12
N GLY A 123 3.54 9.16 2.17
CA GLY A 123 4.35 7.95 2.02
C GLY A 123 5.83 8.29 1.94
N THR A 124 6.64 7.36 1.45
CA THR A 124 8.04 7.65 1.11
C THR A 124 8.11 8.71 0.00
N ARG A 125 9.23 9.39 -0.13
CA ARG A 125 9.45 10.32 -1.25
C ARG A 125 9.22 9.64 -2.60
N TYR A 126 9.72 8.42 -2.76
CA TYR A 126 9.52 7.62 -3.98
C TYR A 126 8.05 7.42 -4.34
N LEU A 127 7.18 7.25 -3.33
CA LEU A 127 5.75 7.10 -3.56
C LEU A 127 5.09 8.45 -3.86
N MET A 128 5.34 9.47 -3.04
CA MET A 128 4.70 10.78 -3.19
C MET A 128 5.01 11.44 -4.53
N GLU A 129 6.23 11.24 -5.04
CA GLU A 129 6.69 11.79 -6.32
C GLU A 129 6.47 10.82 -7.50
N GLY A 130 6.08 9.58 -7.21
CA GLY A 130 5.86 8.54 -8.22
C GLY A 130 4.43 8.48 -8.78
N PRO A 131 4.20 7.68 -9.81
CA PRO A 131 2.95 7.65 -10.57
C PRO A 131 1.83 6.82 -9.92
N VAL A 132 2.12 5.94 -8.96
CA VAL A 132 1.21 4.88 -8.47
C VAL A 132 -0.17 5.39 -8.07
N HIS A 133 -0.24 6.39 -7.18
CA HIS A 133 -1.51 6.99 -6.78
C HIS A 133 -2.02 8.04 -7.77
N PRO A 134 -1.18 8.96 -8.29
CA PRO A 134 -1.62 9.94 -9.28
C PRO A 134 -2.35 9.34 -10.47
N GLU A 135 -1.84 8.27 -11.06
CA GLU A 135 -2.46 7.62 -12.22
C GLU A 135 -3.77 6.93 -11.86
N ALA A 136 -3.80 6.17 -10.77
CA ALA A 136 -4.99 5.49 -10.31
C ALA A 136 -6.12 6.47 -9.93
N LEU A 137 -5.78 7.57 -9.23
CA LEU A 137 -6.74 8.60 -8.83
C LEU A 137 -7.25 9.39 -10.04
N LYS A 138 -6.37 9.75 -10.98
CA LYS A 138 -6.76 10.42 -12.23
C LYS A 138 -7.73 9.57 -13.04
N ALA A 139 -7.47 8.26 -13.17
CA ALA A 139 -8.37 7.33 -13.86
C ALA A 139 -9.75 7.24 -13.19
N ALA A 140 -9.82 7.47 -11.87
CA ALA A 140 -11.06 7.51 -11.09
C ALA A 140 -11.72 8.90 -11.05
N GLY A 141 -11.17 9.92 -11.69
CA GLY A 141 -11.66 11.30 -11.67
C GLY A 141 -11.45 12.02 -10.33
N ILE A 142 -10.47 11.59 -9.54
CA ILE A 142 -10.14 12.11 -8.21
C ILE A 142 -8.85 12.94 -8.30
N GLU A 143 -8.88 14.15 -7.76
CA GLU A 143 -7.69 14.98 -7.64
C GLU A 143 -6.78 14.49 -6.50
N HIS A 144 -5.51 14.83 -6.56
CA HIS A 144 -4.59 14.58 -5.47
C HIS A 144 -3.70 15.78 -5.16
N ARG A 145 -3.17 15.80 -3.94
CA ARG A 145 -2.13 16.71 -3.46
C ARG A 145 -1.06 15.90 -2.73
N ILE A 146 0.17 16.38 -2.81
CA ILE A 146 1.28 15.88 -2.00
C ILE A 146 1.83 17.05 -1.17
N PRO A 147 2.46 16.79 -0.02
CA PRO A 147 3.12 17.83 0.78
C PRO A 147 4.18 18.61 0.00
N GLY A 148 4.54 19.78 0.49
CA GLY A 148 5.65 20.57 -0.05
C GLY A 148 7.00 19.83 -0.03
N PRO A 149 8.01 20.26 -0.81
CA PRO A 149 9.28 19.53 -0.93
C PRO A 149 9.97 19.27 0.41
N GLU A 150 10.04 20.26 1.29
CA GLU A 150 10.64 20.13 2.62
C GLU A 150 9.90 19.15 3.51
N GLN A 151 8.55 19.17 3.43
CA GLN A 151 7.71 18.23 4.17
C GLN A 151 7.87 16.80 3.66
N ARG A 152 7.95 16.60 2.34
CA ARG A 152 8.20 15.27 1.77
C ARG A 152 9.52 14.68 2.25
N GLU A 153 10.58 15.50 2.26
CA GLU A 153 11.88 15.07 2.75
C GLU A 153 11.82 14.71 4.25
N ARG A 154 11.17 15.56 5.06
CA ARG A 154 11.01 15.27 6.50
C ARG A 154 10.17 14.04 6.78
N ILE A 155 9.07 13.83 6.05
CA ILE A 155 8.25 12.60 6.14
C ILE A 155 9.10 11.38 5.78
N ASN A 156 9.87 11.46 4.70
CA ASN A 156 10.75 10.39 4.25
C ASN A 156 11.79 10.02 5.33
N GLN A 157 12.42 11.01 5.96
CA GLN A 157 13.35 10.78 7.08
C GLN A 157 12.64 10.10 8.26
N ILE A 158 11.47 10.59 8.67
CA ILE A 158 10.71 9.96 9.78
C ILE A 158 10.39 8.51 9.45
N ILE A 159 9.98 8.20 8.22
CA ILE A 159 9.68 6.83 7.82
C ILE A 159 10.92 5.94 7.96
N PHE A 160 12.06 6.32 7.39
CA PHE A 160 13.25 5.47 7.35
C PHE A 160 14.05 5.47 8.67
N ASP A 161 14.09 6.59 9.39
CA ASP A 161 14.90 6.69 10.60
C ASP A 161 14.14 6.23 11.86
N GLU A 162 12.81 6.36 11.87
CA GLU A 162 11.98 6.08 13.05
C GLU A 162 11.01 4.91 12.80
N LEU A 163 10.06 5.06 11.85
CA LEU A 163 8.91 4.13 11.74
C LEU A 163 9.31 2.73 11.33
N VAL A 164 10.20 2.55 10.36
CA VAL A 164 10.69 1.22 9.93
C VAL A 164 11.50 0.52 11.02
N ASN A 165 11.99 1.28 12.00
CA ASN A 165 12.69 0.77 13.18
C ASN A 165 11.75 0.58 14.39
N GLY A 166 10.41 0.67 14.19
CA GLY A 166 9.41 0.49 15.24
C GLY A 166 9.35 1.64 16.24
N GLN A 167 9.86 2.83 15.90
CA GLN A 167 9.86 4.02 16.76
C GLN A 167 8.70 4.94 16.40
N PHE A 168 7.64 4.92 17.20
CA PHE A 168 6.45 5.74 17.01
C PHE A 168 6.42 6.90 18.00
N LEU A 169 7.06 8.01 17.64
CA LEU A 169 7.34 9.11 18.55
C LEU A 169 6.21 10.15 18.52
N PRO A 170 5.81 10.71 19.69
CA PRO A 170 4.76 11.77 19.74
C PRO A 170 5.08 12.99 18.89
N ARG A 171 6.36 13.39 18.78
CA ARG A 171 6.79 14.50 17.92
C ARG A 171 6.54 14.21 16.45
N SER A 172 6.75 12.97 16.01
CA SER A 172 6.54 12.54 14.63
C SER A 172 5.06 12.47 14.31
N LEU A 173 4.22 11.98 15.25
CA LEU A 173 2.76 12.08 15.14
C LEU A 173 2.32 13.53 14.96
N ALA A 174 2.77 14.44 15.84
CA ALA A 174 2.42 15.86 15.75
C ALA A 174 2.75 16.46 14.39
N TYR A 175 3.92 16.12 13.84
CA TYR A 175 4.35 16.56 12.51
C TYR A 175 3.42 16.05 11.39
N PHE A 176 3.10 14.76 11.39
CA PHE A 176 2.13 14.19 10.42
C PHE A 176 0.77 14.86 10.50
N ILE A 177 0.27 15.12 11.73
CA ILE A 177 -1.02 15.79 11.93
C ILE A 177 -1.00 17.23 11.39
N GLU A 178 0.11 17.95 11.55
CA GLU A 178 0.28 19.30 10.97
C GLU A 178 0.22 19.24 9.44
N VAL A 179 0.99 18.35 8.81
CA VAL A 179 0.97 18.17 7.36
C VAL A 179 -0.43 17.80 6.85
N ILE A 180 -1.16 16.92 7.55
CA ILE A 180 -2.53 16.56 7.16
C ILE A 180 -3.48 17.75 7.29
N ARG A 181 -3.33 18.63 8.30
CA ARG A 181 -4.10 19.89 8.39
C ARG A 181 -3.84 20.81 7.22
N GLU A 182 -2.59 20.94 6.79
CA GLU A 182 -2.27 21.75 5.61
C GLU A 182 -2.90 21.18 4.34
N LEU A 183 -2.85 19.85 4.13
CA LEU A 183 -3.55 19.20 3.03
C LEU A 183 -5.07 19.44 3.08
N LYS A 184 -5.66 19.40 4.26
CA LYS A 184 -7.06 19.76 4.49
C LYS A 184 -7.34 21.21 4.08
N ASN A 185 -6.49 22.15 4.48
CA ASN A 185 -6.59 23.57 4.11
C ASN A 185 -6.44 23.80 2.59
N GLN A 186 -5.73 22.90 1.90
CA GLN A 186 -5.61 22.86 0.43
C GLN A 186 -6.82 22.20 -0.24
N GLY A 187 -7.86 21.84 0.53
CA GLY A 187 -9.10 21.27 0.04
C GLY A 187 -9.09 19.77 -0.14
N CYS A 188 -8.15 19.03 0.46
CA CYS A 188 -8.25 17.58 0.53
C CYS A 188 -9.37 17.16 1.50
N ASP A 189 -10.14 16.15 1.11
CA ASP A 189 -11.27 15.61 1.87
C ASP A 189 -10.94 14.24 2.52
N ALA A 190 -9.83 13.61 2.13
CA ALA A 190 -9.26 12.45 2.80
C ALA A 190 -7.73 12.39 2.56
N VAL A 191 -7.04 11.50 3.27
CA VAL A 191 -5.60 11.29 3.14
C VAL A 191 -5.25 9.81 2.96
N VAL A 192 -4.43 9.51 1.97
CA VAL A 192 -3.85 8.18 1.72
C VAL A 192 -2.65 7.99 2.62
N LEU A 193 -2.65 6.94 3.42
CA LEU A 193 -1.49 6.46 4.19
C LEU A 193 -0.79 5.40 3.33
N GLY A 194 0.13 5.86 2.48
CA GLY A 194 0.79 5.06 1.44
C GLY A 194 2.09 4.39 1.89
N CYS A 195 2.38 4.37 3.17
CA CYS A 195 3.45 3.57 3.77
C CYS A 195 2.85 2.72 4.87
N THR A 196 3.28 1.49 4.99
CA THR A 196 2.72 0.48 5.90
C THR A 196 2.88 0.84 7.37
N GLU A 197 3.88 1.64 7.69
CA GLU A 197 4.19 2.08 9.05
C GLU A 197 3.41 3.33 9.46
N ILE A 198 2.98 4.19 8.52
CA ILE A 198 2.23 5.41 8.85
C ILE A 198 0.92 5.10 9.59
N PRO A 199 0.11 4.08 9.22
CA PRO A 199 -1.10 3.74 9.95
C PRO A 199 -0.88 3.22 11.38
N LEU A 200 0.35 2.89 11.75
CA LEU A 200 0.73 2.54 13.13
C LEU A 200 0.97 3.79 13.98
N LEU A 201 1.27 4.92 13.35
CA LEU A 201 1.47 6.22 13.99
C LEU A 201 0.21 7.09 13.91
N VAL A 202 -0.35 7.24 12.72
CA VAL A 202 -1.53 8.07 12.43
C VAL A 202 -2.75 7.18 12.35
N THR A 203 -3.60 7.25 13.37
CA THR A 203 -4.86 6.50 13.41
C THR A 203 -6.03 7.35 12.89
N PRO A 204 -7.18 6.74 12.52
CA PRO A 204 -8.37 7.51 12.14
C PRO A 204 -8.80 8.54 13.18
N GLU A 205 -8.62 8.21 14.48
CA GLU A 205 -9.02 9.07 15.60
C GLU A 205 -8.08 10.28 15.78
N SER A 206 -6.80 10.13 15.44
CA SER A 206 -5.80 11.20 15.53
C SER A 206 -5.77 12.09 14.30
N SER A 207 -6.25 11.61 13.16
CA SER A 207 -6.17 12.33 11.89
C SER A 207 -7.25 13.39 11.73
N PRO A 208 -6.90 14.62 11.27
CA PRO A 208 -7.88 15.67 10.95
C PRO A 208 -8.68 15.43 9.65
N LEU A 209 -8.33 14.40 8.88
CA LEU A 209 -9.02 13.93 7.68
C LEU A 209 -9.32 12.44 7.78
N PRO A 210 -10.38 11.92 7.13
CA PRO A 210 -10.55 10.50 6.92
C PRO A 210 -9.28 9.87 6.31
N THR A 211 -8.89 8.70 6.81
CA THR A 211 -7.67 8.01 6.36
C THR A 211 -7.99 6.85 5.43
N LEU A 212 -7.21 6.71 4.37
CA LEU A 212 -7.22 5.58 3.44
C LEU A 212 -5.90 4.79 3.61
N ASP A 213 -5.93 3.77 4.46
CA ASP A 213 -4.81 2.85 4.65
C ASP A 213 -4.71 1.90 3.45
N SER A 214 -3.76 2.16 2.57
CA SER A 214 -3.60 1.44 1.30
C SER A 214 -3.39 -0.06 1.48
N THR A 215 -2.66 -0.47 2.51
CA THR A 215 -2.37 -1.89 2.81
C THR A 215 -3.62 -2.63 3.27
N ARG A 216 -4.38 -2.06 4.22
CA ARG A 216 -5.63 -2.66 4.68
C ARG A 216 -6.70 -2.67 3.60
N LEU A 217 -6.77 -1.63 2.76
CA LEU A 217 -7.69 -1.61 1.62
C LEU A 217 -7.39 -2.72 0.62
N LEU A 218 -6.11 -2.92 0.27
CA LEU A 218 -5.70 -4.03 -0.59
C LEU A 218 -6.02 -5.40 0.03
N ALA A 219 -5.74 -5.58 1.32
CA ALA A 219 -6.05 -6.81 2.04
C ALA A 219 -7.56 -7.14 2.04
N LYS A 220 -8.41 -6.13 2.28
CA LYS A 220 -9.88 -6.26 2.23
C LYS A 220 -10.37 -6.57 0.82
N ALA A 221 -9.79 -5.95 -0.19
CA ALA A 221 -10.12 -6.23 -1.59
C ALA A 221 -9.73 -7.66 -1.97
N ALA A 222 -8.56 -8.13 -1.52
CA ALA A 222 -8.13 -9.51 -1.72
C ALA A 222 -9.06 -10.51 -1.03
N LEU A 223 -9.47 -10.22 0.20
CA LEU A 223 -10.40 -11.05 0.95
C LEU A 223 -11.76 -11.15 0.22
N ARG A 224 -12.33 -10.03 -0.22
CA ARG A 224 -13.59 -10.02 -1.00
C ARG A 224 -13.45 -10.85 -2.26
N LYS A 225 -12.40 -10.60 -3.06
CA LYS A 225 -12.14 -11.35 -4.30
C LYS A 225 -11.99 -12.85 -4.04
N ALA A 226 -11.33 -13.25 -2.97
CA ALA A 226 -11.15 -14.66 -2.65
C ALA A 226 -12.45 -15.38 -2.22
N ILE A 227 -13.40 -14.64 -1.65
CA ILE A 227 -14.70 -15.17 -1.22
C ILE A 227 -15.70 -15.22 -2.39
N GLU A 228 -15.71 -14.19 -3.22
CA GLU A 228 -16.68 -14.04 -4.31
C GLU A 228 -16.32 -14.86 -5.57
N GLY A 229 -15.06 -15.26 -5.73
CA GLY A 229 -14.54 -16.04 -6.88
C GLY A 229 -14.12 -15.16 -8.02
#